data_457214ff2a7555689e5763278b32ed9b
#
_entry.id   457214ff2a7555689e5763278b32ed9b
#
_cell.length_a   1.000
_cell.length_b   1.000
_cell.length_c   1.000
_cell.angle_alpha   90.00
_cell.angle_beta   90.00
_cell.angle_gamma   90.00
#
_symmetry.space_group_name_H-M   'P 1'
#
loop_
_entity.id
_entity.type
_entity.pdbx_description
1 polymer ?
#
loop_
_entity_poly.entity_id
_entity_poly.type
_entity_poly.pdbx_seq_one_letter_code
_entity_poly.pdbx_strand_id
1 'polypeptide(L)'
;MKISSPHLPNDLLEGLIKGLFPEDACFQVTHIEMTSEEVTLEGTSTQPEGCCPLCSEPASRVHSRYERTLQDLPWSGKRVRLSLHVRRFFCANPCCPRQIFAERLPALTEAQARRTSRLRDALLDIGWALGGEAGARLCRKQAMPVCAATLLAQLRRAGVDELPTPRVLGVDDWGFQQKHPTGTLLVDLEQHRPIDVLLGSDEEVLTQWLNGHAGVEVIVRDRGASYRKAATKSAPHAQQVLDRWHVLKNLGEVIQKTLAQHIDVLRQAGQQVKIDSQQTSFAPTESVSPDGKLVPSPAT
;
A
#
# COMPACT_ATOMS: atom_id res chain seq x y z
N MET A 1 -30.06 -16.49 22.47
CA MET A 1 -30.37 -17.92 22.34
C MET A 1 -29.03 -18.63 22.25
N LYS A 2 -28.57 -19.25 23.36
CA LYS A 2 -27.36 -20.08 23.37
C LYS A 2 -27.74 -21.39 22.71
N ILE A 3 -27.21 -21.61 21.50
CA ILE A 3 -27.31 -22.93 20.85
C ILE A 3 -26.15 -23.73 21.44
N SER A 4 -26.43 -24.59 22.41
CA SER A 4 -25.53 -25.68 22.77
C SER A 4 -25.37 -26.55 21.52
N SER A 5 -24.21 -26.45 20.87
CA SER A 5 -23.91 -27.29 19.73
C SER A 5 -23.97 -28.76 20.13
N PRO A 6 -24.55 -29.64 19.28
CA PRO A 6 -24.38 -31.05 19.46
C PRO A 6 -22.87 -31.34 19.47
N HIS A 7 -22.41 -32.18 20.39
CA HIS A 7 -21.03 -32.65 20.46
C HIS A 7 -20.62 -33.20 19.10
N LEU A 8 -19.91 -32.42 18.30
CA LEU A 8 -19.16 -32.93 17.17
C LEU A 8 -18.16 -33.95 17.72
N PRO A 9 -18.00 -35.13 17.10
CA PRO A 9 -16.95 -36.06 17.48
C PRO A 9 -15.61 -35.33 17.51
N ASN A 10 -14.84 -35.54 18.56
CA ASN A 10 -13.54 -34.85 18.75
C ASN A 10 -12.63 -35.01 17.53
N ASP A 11 -12.66 -36.13 16.85
CA ASP A 11 -11.84 -36.44 15.67
C ASP A 11 -12.15 -35.54 14.46
N LEU A 12 -13.44 -35.21 14.24
CA LEU A 12 -13.85 -34.27 13.18
C LEU A 12 -13.46 -32.82 13.52
N LEU A 13 -13.56 -32.45 14.80
CA LEU A 13 -13.16 -31.15 15.30
C LEU A 13 -11.64 -30.97 15.17
N GLU A 14 -10.86 -31.96 15.57
CA GLU A 14 -9.39 -31.95 15.44
C GLU A 14 -8.95 -31.89 13.98
N GLY A 15 -9.60 -32.61 13.07
CA GLY A 15 -9.30 -32.58 11.65
C GLY A 15 -9.56 -31.22 11.00
N LEU A 16 -10.68 -30.58 11.34
CA LEU A 16 -11.01 -29.23 10.87
C LEU A 16 -10.04 -28.17 11.42
N ILE A 17 -9.62 -28.30 12.66
CA ILE A 17 -8.77 -27.34 13.36
C ILE A 17 -7.31 -27.48 12.91
N LYS A 18 -6.81 -28.69 12.65
CA LYS A 18 -5.45 -28.90 12.14
C LYS A 18 -5.18 -28.15 10.84
N GLY A 19 -6.20 -27.96 9.99
CA GLY A 19 -6.07 -27.14 8.77
C GLY A 19 -6.19 -25.63 8.98
N LEU A 20 -6.61 -25.16 10.16
CA LEU A 20 -6.83 -23.73 10.44
C LEU A 20 -5.62 -23.03 11.07
N PHE A 21 -4.72 -23.77 11.70
CA PHE A 21 -3.53 -23.24 12.35
C PHE A 21 -2.27 -23.86 11.75
N PRO A 22 -1.14 -23.15 11.73
CA PRO A 22 0.14 -23.74 11.38
C PRO A 22 0.44 -24.96 12.27
N GLU A 23 1.04 -26.00 11.70
CA GLU A 23 1.37 -27.23 12.44
C GLU A 23 2.29 -26.97 13.65
N ASP A 24 3.16 -25.97 13.55
CA ASP A 24 4.07 -25.50 14.58
C ASP A 24 3.46 -24.51 15.58
N ALA A 25 2.15 -24.22 15.44
CA ALA A 25 1.46 -23.31 16.39
C ALA A 25 1.44 -23.84 17.82
N CYS A 26 1.68 -25.16 18.01
CA CYS A 26 1.67 -25.82 19.32
C CYS A 26 0.47 -25.45 20.18
N PHE A 27 -0.71 -25.43 19.54
CA PHE A 27 -1.96 -25.02 20.14
C PHE A 27 -3.04 -26.06 19.84
N GLN A 28 -3.72 -26.55 20.89
CA GLN A 28 -4.83 -27.46 20.79
C GLN A 28 -6.13 -26.76 21.22
N VAL A 29 -7.12 -26.75 20.34
CA VAL A 29 -8.45 -26.23 20.67
C VAL A 29 -9.20 -27.27 21.51
N THR A 30 -9.71 -26.81 22.65
CA THR A 30 -10.46 -27.63 23.62
C THR A 30 -11.96 -27.37 23.57
N HIS A 31 -12.37 -26.16 23.17
CA HIS A 31 -13.78 -25.77 23.11
C HIS A 31 -14.03 -24.75 21.99
N ILE A 32 -15.20 -24.81 21.37
CA ILE A 32 -15.68 -23.86 20.36
C ILE A 32 -17.06 -23.38 20.75
N GLU A 33 -17.19 -22.06 20.88
CA GLU A 33 -18.48 -21.39 21.05
C GLU A 33 -18.78 -20.52 19.83
N MET A 34 -19.99 -20.65 19.29
CA MET A 34 -20.43 -19.86 18.13
C MET A 34 -21.68 -19.06 18.45
N THR A 35 -21.63 -17.77 18.17
CA THR A 35 -22.78 -16.86 18.19
C THR A 35 -23.13 -16.39 16.77
N SER A 36 -24.10 -15.50 16.63
CA SER A 36 -24.42 -14.87 15.34
C SER A 36 -23.26 -14.02 14.79
N GLU A 37 -22.41 -13.43 15.66
CA GLU A 37 -21.41 -12.45 15.28
C GLU A 37 -19.97 -12.87 15.59
N GLU A 38 -19.78 -13.85 16.47
CA GLU A 38 -18.45 -14.20 16.98
C GLU A 38 -18.28 -15.73 17.09
N VAL A 39 -17.08 -16.20 16.80
CA VAL A 39 -16.60 -17.56 17.09
C VAL A 39 -15.49 -17.43 18.14
N THR A 40 -15.67 -18.09 19.28
CA THR A 40 -14.63 -18.17 20.31
C THR A 40 -14.02 -19.57 20.30
N LEU A 41 -12.71 -19.64 20.15
CA LEU A 41 -11.91 -20.86 20.21
C LEU A 41 -11.12 -20.84 21.51
N GLU A 42 -11.44 -21.75 22.43
CA GLU A 42 -10.65 -21.92 23.63
C GLU A 42 -9.62 -23.04 23.41
N GLY A 43 -8.43 -22.86 23.95
CA GLY A 43 -7.42 -23.89 23.82
C GLY A 43 -6.19 -23.68 24.68
N THR A 44 -5.34 -24.69 24.65
CA THR A 44 -4.15 -24.79 25.49
C THR A 44 -2.92 -24.99 24.62
N SER A 45 -1.76 -24.56 25.14
CA SER A 45 -0.49 -24.88 24.54
C SER A 45 -0.17 -26.36 24.69
N THR A 46 0.36 -26.96 23.63
CA THR A 46 0.84 -28.37 23.62
C THR A 46 2.36 -28.46 23.78
N GLN A 47 3.08 -27.34 23.92
CA GLN A 47 4.52 -27.35 24.14
C GLN A 47 4.84 -28.06 25.45
N PRO A 48 5.82 -29.01 25.51
CA PRO A 48 6.20 -29.65 26.74
C PRO A 48 6.87 -28.70 27.74
N GLU A 49 7.63 -27.75 27.26
CA GLU A 49 8.43 -26.77 28.01
C GLU A 49 8.41 -25.39 27.35
N GLY A 50 8.88 -24.36 28.04
CA GLY A 50 9.07 -23.03 27.52
C GLY A 50 10.53 -22.60 27.59
N CYS A 51 11.00 -21.81 26.61
CA CYS A 51 12.33 -21.23 26.63
C CYS A 51 12.33 -19.82 27.21
N CYS A 52 13.27 -19.53 28.11
CA CYS A 52 13.42 -18.19 28.67
C CYS A 52 13.81 -17.19 27.56
N PRO A 53 13.07 -16.09 27.38
CA PRO A 53 13.34 -15.15 26.29
C PRO A 53 14.62 -14.30 26.50
N LEU A 54 15.32 -14.45 27.61
CA LEU A 54 16.55 -13.71 27.91
C LEU A 54 17.80 -14.58 27.81
N CYS A 55 17.76 -15.81 28.34
CA CYS A 55 18.93 -16.71 28.33
C CYS A 55 18.74 -17.97 27.49
N SER A 56 17.55 -18.11 26.85
CA SER A 56 17.14 -19.25 25.99
C SER A 56 17.14 -20.63 26.71
N GLU A 57 17.33 -20.67 28.02
CA GLU A 57 17.31 -21.92 28.79
C GLU A 57 15.88 -22.50 28.82
N PRO A 58 15.71 -23.80 28.50
CA PRO A 58 14.40 -24.46 28.59
C PRO A 58 13.98 -24.63 30.05
N ALA A 59 12.67 -24.53 30.29
CA ALA A 59 12.09 -24.69 31.63
C ALA A 59 10.75 -25.39 31.56
N SER A 60 10.56 -26.41 32.41
CA SER A 60 9.33 -27.19 32.53
C SER A 60 8.54 -26.85 33.80
N ARG A 61 9.20 -26.24 34.81
CA ARG A 61 8.55 -25.89 36.09
C ARG A 61 7.58 -24.73 35.92
N VAL A 62 6.30 -25.04 35.99
CA VAL A 62 5.22 -24.04 35.88
C VAL A 62 5.11 -23.23 37.17
N HIS A 63 5.15 -21.91 37.06
CA HIS A 63 4.86 -20.95 38.14
C HIS A 63 3.35 -20.73 38.27
N SER A 64 2.65 -20.39 37.17
CA SER A 64 1.23 -20.08 37.14
C SER A 64 0.64 -20.26 35.74
N ARG A 65 -0.69 -20.21 35.64
CA ARG A 65 -1.43 -20.20 34.40
C ARG A 65 -2.28 -18.95 34.32
N TYR A 66 -2.52 -18.45 33.12
CA TYR A 66 -3.41 -17.32 32.88
C TYR A 66 -4.06 -17.44 31.53
N GLU A 67 -5.17 -16.78 31.35
CA GLU A 67 -5.88 -16.68 30.08
C GLU A 67 -5.38 -15.47 29.31
N ARG A 68 -5.19 -15.64 28.01
CA ARG A 68 -4.82 -14.58 27.06
C ARG A 68 -5.75 -14.61 25.88
N THR A 69 -6.42 -13.50 25.60
CA THR A 69 -7.31 -13.39 24.45
C THR A 69 -6.61 -12.74 23.27
N LEU A 70 -6.74 -13.36 22.09
CA LEU A 70 -6.28 -12.84 20.82
C LEU A 70 -7.44 -12.71 19.84
N GLN A 71 -7.40 -11.70 19.00
CA GLN A 71 -8.25 -11.61 17.81
C GLN A 71 -7.57 -12.34 16.65
N ASP A 72 -8.36 -13.06 15.84
CA ASP A 72 -7.87 -13.80 14.68
C ASP A 72 -8.60 -13.41 13.40
N LEU A 73 -8.18 -13.99 12.26
CA LEU A 73 -8.87 -13.82 10.98
C LEU A 73 -10.34 -14.24 11.11
N PRO A 74 -11.27 -13.53 10.45
CA PRO A 74 -12.69 -13.84 10.52
C PRO A 74 -13.00 -15.19 9.89
N TRP A 75 -13.98 -15.87 10.45
CA TRP A 75 -14.48 -17.13 9.95
C TRP A 75 -15.91 -16.98 9.47
N SER A 76 -16.15 -17.15 8.16
CA SER A 76 -17.48 -17.01 7.54
C SER A 76 -18.18 -15.70 7.91
N GLY A 77 -17.43 -14.56 7.84
CA GLY A 77 -17.95 -13.24 8.16
C GLY A 77 -18.15 -12.94 9.65
N LYS A 78 -17.80 -13.85 10.55
CA LYS A 78 -17.86 -13.67 11.99
C LYS A 78 -16.48 -13.33 12.56
N ARG A 79 -16.42 -12.52 13.60
CA ARG A 79 -15.19 -12.26 14.36
C ARG A 79 -14.70 -13.55 15.02
N VAL A 80 -13.41 -13.77 15.01
CA VAL A 80 -12.79 -14.90 15.70
C VAL A 80 -11.97 -14.40 16.88
N ARG A 81 -12.21 -15.02 18.04
CA ARG A 81 -11.49 -14.80 19.29
C ARG A 81 -10.83 -16.11 19.72
N LEU A 82 -9.54 -16.06 19.99
CA LEU A 82 -8.81 -17.16 20.60
C LEU A 82 -8.63 -16.88 22.08
N SER A 83 -9.13 -17.75 22.95
CA SER A 83 -8.88 -17.76 24.38
C SER A 83 -7.82 -18.80 24.68
N LEU A 84 -6.61 -18.33 24.95
CA LEU A 84 -5.42 -19.16 25.14
C LEU A 84 -5.14 -19.36 26.64
N HIS A 85 -5.15 -20.58 27.10
CA HIS A 85 -4.65 -20.92 28.43
C HIS A 85 -3.14 -21.13 28.34
N VAL A 86 -2.36 -20.13 28.73
CA VAL A 86 -0.89 -20.12 28.66
C VAL A 86 -0.27 -20.18 30.03
N ARG A 87 0.98 -20.64 30.08
CA ARG A 87 1.73 -20.87 31.30
C ARG A 87 2.77 -19.77 31.54
N ARG A 88 3.13 -19.59 32.80
CA ARG A 88 4.37 -18.91 33.20
C ARG A 88 5.29 -19.94 33.81
N PHE A 89 6.56 -19.88 33.47
CA PHE A 89 7.60 -20.79 33.95
C PHE A 89 8.59 -20.07 34.84
N PHE A 90 9.20 -20.80 35.78
CA PHE A 90 10.41 -20.34 36.43
C PHE A 90 11.60 -20.56 35.49
N CYS A 91 12.49 -19.57 35.40
CA CYS A 91 13.73 -19.74 34.66
C CYS A 91 14.63 -20.77 35.38
N ALA A 92 15.16 -21.73 34.64
CA ALA A 92 16.00 -22.76 35.19
C ALA A 92 17.45 -22.28 35.44
N ASN A 93 17.87 -21.20 34.75
CA ASN A 93 19.22 -20.64 34.91
C ASN A 93 19.28 -19.71 36.13
N PRO A 94 20.05 -20.10 37.18
CA PRO A 94 20.16 -19.29 38.41
C PRO A 94 20.87 -17.95 38.21
N CYS A 95 21.70 -17.83 37.16
CA CYS A 95 22.41 -16.60 36.83
C CYS A 95 21.59 -15.64 35.95
N CYS A 96 20.38 -16.05 35.52
CA CYS A 96 19.56 -15.22 34.71
C CYS A 96 18.82 -14.19 35.56
N PRO A 97 18.82 -12.88 35.19
CA PRO A 97 18.09 -11.86 35.95
C PRO A 97 16.57 -12.03 35.84
N ARG A 98 16.10 -12.83 34.89
CA ARG A 98 14.67 -13.14 34.71
C ARG A 98 14.32 -14.41 35.48
N GLN A 99 13.57 -14.26 36.54
CA GLN A 99 13.14 -15.40 37.36
C GLN A 99 11.88 -16.10 36.81
N ILE A 100 10.97 -15.35 36.21
CA ILE A 100 9.70 -15.87 35.69
C ILE A 100 9.47 -15.29 34.27
N PHE A 101 9.01 -16.14 33.37
CA PHE A 101 8.66 -15.74 32.00
C PHE A 101 7.36 -16.39 31.53
N ALA A 102 6.65 -15.70 30.63
CA ALA A 102 5.45 -16.23 30.01
C ALA A 102 5.81 -17.10 28.81
N GLU A 103 5.07 -18.16 28.64
CA GLU A 103 5.13 -19.03 27.47
C GLU A 103 4.99 -18.23 26.17
N ARG A 104 5.75 -18.62 25.17
CA ARG A 104 5.76 -18.00 23.84
C ARG A 104 5.19 -18.98 22.81
N LEU A 105 4.34 -18.48 21.92
CA LEU A 105 3.78 -19.22 20.81
C LEU A 105 4.10 -18.44 19.52
N PRO A 106 5.36 -18.43 19.05
CA PRO A 106 5.81 -17.53 17.98
C PRO A 106 5.11 -17.76 16.64
N ALA A 107 4.76 -19.01 16.33
CA ALA A 107 4.00 -19.33 15.12
C ALA A 107 2.55 -18.78 15.14
N LEU A 108 2.01 -18.51 16.32
CA LEU A 108 0.65 -18.02 16.47
C LEU A 108 0.60 -16.50 16.69
N THR A 109 1.47 -15.96 17.53
CA THR A 109 1.41 -14.56 17.97
C THR A 109 2.72 -14.05 18.55
N GLU A 110 2.97 -12.78 18.37
CA GLU A 110 4.08 -12.10 19.03
C GLU A 110 3.86 -11.90 20.53
N ALA A 111 4.95 -11.59 21.22
CA ALA A 111 4.89 -11.26 22.63
C ALA A 111 3.96 -10.08 22.89
N GLN A 112 3.07 -10.22 23.89
CA GLN A 112 2.11 -9.18 24.31
C GLN A 112 1.15 -8.69 23.20
N ALA A 113 1.19 -9.25 22.00
CA ALA A 113 0.22 -8.90 20.94
C ALA A 113 -1.20 -9.33 21.34
N ARG A 114 -2.18 -8.58 20.85
CA ARG A 114 -3.63 -8.86 21.04
C ARG A 114 -4.25 -9.50 19.79
N ARG A 115 -3.42 -9.84 18.81
CA ARG A 115 -3.81 -10.42 17.52
C ARG A 115 -2.87 -11.54 17.14
N THR A 116 -3.36 -12.48 16.35
CA THR A 116 -2.51 -13.48 15.71
C THR A 116 -1.60 -12.83 14.66
N SER A 117 -0.49 -13.47 14.34
CA SER A 117 0.43 -12.99 13.30
C SER A 117 -0.28 -12.86 11.95
N ARG A 118 -1.08 -13.86 11.56
CA ARG A 118 -1.83 -13.85 10.29
C ARG A 118 -2.87 -12.72 10.20
N LEU A 119 -3.56 -12.38 11.30
CA LEU A 119 -4.47 -11.22 11.30
C LEU A 119 -3.69 -9.92 11.20
N ARG A 120 -2.55 -9.79 11.88
CA ARG A 120 -1.67 -8.64 11.76
C ARG A 120 -1.23 -8.43 10.31
N ASP A 121 -0.79 -9.49 9.65
CA ASP A 121 -0.29 -9.43 8.28
C ASP A 121 -1.41 -9.03 7.30
N ALA A 122 -2.61 -9.62 7.43
CA ALA A 122 -3.77 -9.20 6.64
C ALA A 122 -4.17 -7.72 6.88
N LEU A 123 -4.05 -7.23 8.11
CA LEU A 123 -4.30 -5.82 8.42
C LEU A 123 -3.21 -4.90 7.83
N LEU A 124 -1.96 -5.36 7.78
CA LEU A 124 -0.87 -4.64 7.11
C LEU A 124 -1.11 -4.53 5.61
N ASP A 125 -1.47 -5.62 4.95
CA ASP A 125 -1.79 -5.63 3.50
C ASP A 125 -2.92 -4.65 3.16
N ILE A 126 -4.00 -4.68 3.96
CA ILE A 126 -5.12 -3.73 3.81
C ILE A 126 -4.65 -2.29 4.07
N GLY A 127 -3.82 -2.10 5.08
CA GLY A 127 -3.26 -0.79 5.42
C GLY A 127 -2.38 -0.22 4.30
N TRP A 128 -1.53 -1.03 3.69
CA TRP A 128 -0.70 -0.64 2.55
C TRP A 128 -1.55 -0.30 1.32
N ALA A 129 -2.58 -1.10 1.04
CA ALA A 129 -3.43 -0.89 -0.13
C ALA A 129 -4.36 0.33 -0.02
N LEU A 130 -4.89 0.62 1.18
CA LEU A 130 -6.00 1.56 1.36
C LEU A 130 -5.71 2.71 2.36
N GLY A 131 -4.59 2.65 3.06
CA GLY A 131 -4.29 3.59 4.14
C GLY A 131 -5.16 3.39 5.38
N GLY A 132 -5.17 4.38 6.29
CA GLY A 132 -5.80 4.26 7.60
C GLY A 132 -7.34 4.21 7.55
N GLU A 133 -7.98 5.26 7.05
CA GLU A 133 -9.44 5.40 7.13
C GLU A 133 -10.21 4.44 6.21
N ALA A 134 -9.79 4.34 4.95
CA ALA A 134 -10.43 3.42 4.01
C ALA A 134 -10.17 1.96 4.41
N GLY A 135 -8.95 1.63 4.85
CA GLY A 135 -8.60 0.33 5.40
C GLY A 135 -9.45 -0.04 6.62
N ALA A 136 -9.61 0.86 7.59
CA ALA A 136 -10.42 0.61 8.78
C ALA A 136 -11.90 0.37 8.44
N ARG A 137 -12.44 1.08 7.43
CA ARG A 137 -13.82 0.82 6.95
C ARG A 137 -13.96 -0.56 6.33
N LEU A 138 -12.98 -0.99 5.50
CA LEU A 138 -12.98 -2.32 4.90
C LEU A 138 -12.85 -3.40 5.97
N CYS A 139 -11.89 -3.27 6.88
CA CYS A 139 -11.68 -4.22 7.99
C CYS A 139 -12.95 -4.42 8.82
N ARG A 140 -13.69 -3.34 9.13
CA ARG A 140 -14.96 -3.43 9.86
C ARG A 140 -16.01 -4.23 9.11
N LYS A 141 -16.13 -4.03 7.78
CA LYS A 141 -17.04 -4.81 6.91
C LYS A 141 -16.68 -6.29 6.85
N GLN A 142 -15.40 -6.60 7.03
CA GLN A 142 -14.86 -7.95 6.99
C GLN A 142 -14.75 -8.60 8.38
N ALA A 143 -15.47 -8.11 9.38
CA ALA A 143 -15.44 -8.61 10.76
C ALA A 143 -14.03 -8.58 11.43
N MET A 144 -13.13 -7.71 10.97
CA MET A 144 -11.80 -7.44 11.54
C MET A 144 -11.75 -6.01 12.12
N PRO A 145 -12.52 -5.65 13.16
CA PRO A 145 -12.62 -4.28 13.62
C PRO A 145 -11.27 -3.73 14.09
N VAL A 146 -10.84 -2.65 13.46
CA VAL A 146 -9.64 -1.90 13.80
C VAL A 146 -9.88 -0.42 13.53
N CYS A 147 -9.27 0.48 14.30
CA CYS A 147 -9.31 1.91 14.02
C CYS A 147 -8.16 2.34 13.09
N ALA A 148 -8.37 3.42 12.35
CA ALA A 148 -7.39 3.98 11.42
C ALA A 148 -6.03 4.26 12.10
N ALA A 149 -6.03 4.80 13.30
CA ALA A 149 -4.80 5.08 14.05
C ALA A 149 -3.99 3.80 14.34
N THR A 150 -4.67 2.68 14.63
CA THR A 150 -4.00 1.39 14.85
C THR A 150 -3.40 0.83 13.56
N LEU A 151 -4.11 0.92 12.41
CA LEU A 151 -3.56 0.53 11.12
C LEU A 151 -2.32 1.34 10.78
N LEU A 152 -2.38 2.66 10.88
CA LEU A 152 -1.23 3.53 10.62
C LEU A 152 -0.05 3.26 11.57
N ALA A 153 -0.34 2.96 12.85
CA ALA A 153 0.71 2.61 13.79
C ALA A 153 1.39 1.26 13.45
N GLN A 154 0.63 0.29 12.92
CA GLN A 154 1.19 -0.97 12.44
C GLN A 154 2.05 -0.77 11.19
N LEU A 155 1.60 0.02 10.21
CA LEU A 155 2.38 0.37 9.01
C LEU A 155 3.72 1.03 9.39
N ARG A 156 3.71 1.99 10.31
CA ARG A 156 4.93 2.65 10.79
C ARG A 156 5.90 1.70 11.49
N ARG A 157 5.41 0.64 12.14
CA ARG A 157 6.25 -0.37 12.81
C ARG A 157 6.79 -1.42 11.86
N ALA A 158 6.02 -1.76 10.83
CA ALA A 158 6.46 -2.71 9.81
C ALA A 158 7.69 -2.19 9.05
N GLY A 159 7.82 -0.86 8.97
CA GLY A 159 8.89 -0.25 8.18
C GLY A 159 8.64 -0.41 6.68
N VAL A 160 9.58 0.05 5.90
CA VAL A 160 9.67 -0.18 4.47
C VAL A 160 11.03 -0.81 4.25
N ASP A 161 11.11 -1.85 3.44
CA ASP A 161 12.38 -2.42 3.05
C ASP A 161 13.22 -1.35 2.35
N GLU A 162 14.50 -1.25 2.71
CA GLU A 162 15.43 -0.39 2.01
C GLU A 162 15.54 -0.87 0.55
N LEU A 163 15.11 -0.01 -0.37
CA LEU A 163 15.18 -0.32 -1.78
C LEU A 163 16.60 -0.01 -2.29
N PRO A 164 17.14 -0.80 -3.22
CA PRO A 164 18.45 -0.53 -3.79
C PRO A 164 18.45 0.82 -4.51
N THR A 165 19.60 1.49 -4.50
CA THR A 165 19.79 2.73 -5.25
C THR A 165 19.51 2.52 -6.74
N PRO A 166 18.60 3.28 -7.35
CA PRO A 166 18.27 3.13 -8.75
C PRO A 166 19.39 3.68 -9.65
N ARG A 167 19.61 3.08 -10.79
CA ARG A 167 20.53 3.59 -11.80
C ARG A 167 19.95 4.83 -12.51
N VAL A 168 18.65 4.83 -12.79
CA VAL A 168 17.90 5.92 -13.41
C VAL A 168 16.86 6.45 -12.42
N LEU A 169 17.17 7.62 -11.83
CA LEU A 169 16.35 8.27 -10.82
C LEU A 169 15.44 9.33 -11.44
N GLY A 170 14.14 9.22 -11.24
CA GLY A 170 13.16 10.27 -11.45
C GLY A 170 12.97 11.10 -10.19
N VAL A 171 12.97 12.44 -10.34
CA VAL A 171 12.75 13.38 -9.24
C VAL A 171 11.67 14.37 -9.64
N ASP A 172 10.61 14.46 -8.87
CA ASP A 172 9.49 15.36 -9.12
C ASP A 172 8.93 15.94 -7.82
N ASP A 173 8.27 17.10 -7.92
CA ASP A 173 7.56 17.72 -6.81
C ASP A 173 6.28 16.94 -6.50
N TRP A 174 6.03 16.73 -5.21
CA TRP A 174 4.81 16.09 -4.75
C TRP A 174 4.08 16.94 -3.71
N GLY A 175 2.78 17.16 -3.92
CA GLY A 175 1.95 17.94 -3.01
C GLY A 175 0.74 17.18 -2.52
N PHE A 176 0.54 17.09 -1.21
CA PHE A 176 -0.62 16.42 -0.62
C PHE A 176 -1.95 17.14 -0.84
N GLN A 177 -1.94 18.47 -0.79
CA GLN A 177 -3.08 19.37 -1.02
C GLN A 177 -2.58 20.81 -1.11
N GLN A 178 -3.41 21.74 -1.64
CA GLN A 178 -3.05 23.15 -1.86
C GLN A 178 -2.52 23.95 -0.66
N LYS A 179 -2.49 23.41 0.56
CA LYS A 179 -2.02 24.08 1.79
C LYS A 179 -1.01 23.25 2.60
N HIS A 180 -0.59 22.09 2.10
CA HIS A 180 0.39 21.25 2.77
C HIS A 180 1.79 21.44 2.17
N PRO A 181 2.85 21.19 2.94
CA PRO A 181 4.21 21.30 2.45
C PRO A 181 4.40 20.41 1.23
N THR A 182 5.08 20.93 0.23
CA THR A 182 5.55 20.15 -0.92
C THR A 182 6.59 19.15 -0.46
N GLY A 183 6.60 17.99 -1.08
CA GLY A 183 7.61 16.97 -0.90
C GLY A 183 8.31 16.68 -2.22
N THR A 184 9.36 15.88 -2.18
CA THR A 184 10.04 15.34 -3.35
C THR A 184 9.71 13.87 -3.49
N LEU A 185 9.16 13.46 -4.62
CA LEU A 185 8.95 12.06 -4.97
C LEU A 185 10.17 11.54 -5.74
N LEU A 186 10.70 10.41 -5.30
CA LEU A 186 11.79 9.70 -5.94
C LEU A 186 11.27 8.40 -6.56
N VAL A 187 11.59 8.18 -7.82
CA VAL A 187 11.08 7.05 -8.61
C VAL A 187 12.23 6.33 -9.31
N ASP A 188 12.25 5.02 -9.21
CA ASP A 188 13.06 4.17 -10.08
C ASP A 188 12.37 4.09 -11.46
N LEU A 189 12.96 4.75 -12.46
CA LEU A 189 12.38 4.82 -13.80
C LEU A 189 12.59 3.56 -14.63
N GLU A 190 13.48 2.65 -14.23
CA GLU A 190 13.65 1.37 -14.90
C GLU A 190 12.63 0.35 -14.41
N GLN A 191 12.33 0.36 -13.12
CA GLN A 191 11.33 -0.52 -12.50
C GLN A 191 9.93 0.12 -12.40
N HIS A 192 9.79 1.40 -12.82
CA HIS A 192 8.53 2.16 -12.75
C HIS A 192 7.87 2.14 -11.37
N ARG A 193 8.66 2.28 -10.30
CA ARG A 193 8.16 2.26 -8.92
C ARG A 193 8.68 3.43 -8.10
N PRO A 194 7.85 4.00 -7.22
CA PRO A 194 8.34 4.97 -6.24
C PRO A 194 9.31 4.26 -5.27
N ILE A 195 10.37 4.96 -4.89
CA ILE A 195 11.40 4.45 -3.98
C ILE A 195 11.43 5.22 -2.67
N ASP A 196 11.14 6.52 -2.72
CA ASP A 196 11.12 7.35 -1.51
C ASP A 196 10.26 8.59 -1.70
N VAL A 197 9.84 9.20 -0.58
CA VAL A 197 9.13 10.48 -0.53
C VAL A 197 9.79 11.34 0.55
N LEU A 198 10.45 12.39 0.12
CA LEU A 198 11.17 13.30 1.00
C LEU A 198 10.27 14.48 1.42
N LEU A 199 10.40 14.94 2.65
CA LEU A 199 9.71 16.14 3.12
C LEU A 199 10.48 17.38 2.68
N GLY A 200 9.85 18.21 1.84
CA GLY A 200 10.45 19.40 1.23
C GLY A 200 10.93 19.16 -0.20
N SER A 201 11.11 20.27 -0.93
CA SER A 201 11.60 20.29 -2.33
C SER A 201 12.85 21.16 -2.46
N ASP A 202 13.54 21.38 -1.35
CA ASP A 202 14.76 22.20 -1.28
C ASP A 202 15.99 21.41 -1.75
N GLU A 203 17.01 22.15 -2.16
CA GLU A 203 18.29 21.59 -2.59
C GLU A 203 18.90 20.62 -1.56
N GLU A 204 18.79 20.96 -0.27
CA GLU A 204 19.41 20.18 0.81
C GLU A 204 18.79 18.80 0.96
N VAL A 205 17.49 18.68 0.81
CA VAL A 205 16.74 17.44 0.97
C VAL A 205 17.21 16.39 -0.04
N LEU A 206 17.28 16.74 -1.33
CA LEU A 206 17.77 15.84 -2.37
C LEU A 206 19.27 15.61 -2.25
N THR A 207 20.05 16.62 -1.85
CA THR A 207 21.49 16.50 -1.58
C THR A 207 21.78 15.44 -0.52
N GLN A 208 21.04 15.48 0.60
CA GLN A 208 21.20 14.53 1.69
C GLN A 208 20.89 13.10 1.24
N TRP A 209 19.79 12.93 0.48
CA TRP A 209 19.41 11.62 -0.03
C TRP A 209 20.46 11.05 -1.00
N LEU A 210 20.91 11.83 -1.98
CA LEU A 210 21.92 11.41 -2.96
C LEU A 210 23.27 11.05 -2.31
N ASN A 211 23.67 11.74 -1.24
CA ASN A 211 24.88 11.41 -0.50
C ASN A 211 24.83 10.03 0.18
N GLY A 212 23.64 9.58 0.56
CA GLY A 212 23.40 8.24 1.12
C GLY A 212 23.19 7.14 0.06
N HIS A 213 22.96 7.51 -1.20
CA HIS A 213 22.58 6.60 -2.26
C HIS A 213 23.51 6.72 -3.48
N ALA A 214 24.74 6.26 -3.33
CA ALA A 214 25.71 6.26 -4.41
C ALA A 214 25.31 5.28 -5.53
N GLY A 215 25.63 5.62 -6.80
CA GLY A 215 25.39 4.74 -7.95
C GLY A 215 24.30 5.20 -8.91
N VAL A 216 23.68 6.36 -8.69
CA VAL A 216 22.77 6.98 -9.66
C VAL A 216 23.57 7.46 -10.88
N GLU A 217 23.24 6.96 -12.07
CA GLU A 217 23.88 7.32 -13.34
C GLU A 217 23.10 8.38 -14.13
N VAL A 218 21.77 8.38 -14.03
CA VAL A 218 20.90 9.31 -14.74
C VAL A 218 19.88 9.89 -13.76
N ILE A 219 19.71 11.22 -13.76
CA ILE A 219 18.70 11.93 -12.97
C ILE A 219 17.74 12.65 -13.91
N VAL A 220 16.50 12.17 -13.96
CA VAL A 220 15.41 12.81 -14.72
C VAL A 220 14.66 13.74 -13.77
N ARG A 221 14.58 15.03 -14.09
CA ARG A 221 13.99 16.06 -13.23
C ARG A 221 13.27 17.13 -14.03
N ASP A 222 12.48 17.93 -13.35
CA ASP A 222 11.94 19.17 -13.89
C ASP A 222 13.03 20.25 -14.13
N ARG A 223 12.63 21.45 -14.53
CA ARG A 223 13.54 22.58 -14.71
C ARG A 223 13.96 23.29 -13.42
N GLY A 224 13.49 22.83 -12.26
CA GLY A 224 13.77 23.45 -10.97
C GLY A 224 15.25 23.66 -10.69
N ALA A 225 15.59 24.81 -10.15
CA ALA A 225 16.98 25.15 -9.82
C ALA A 225 17.51 24.32 -8.65
N SER A 226 16.64 23.99 -7.68
CA SER A 226 16.97 23.22 -6.47
C SER A 226 17.49 21.83 -6.83
N TYR A 227 16.73 21.07 -7.60
CA TYR A 227 17.11 19.70 -8.00
C TYR A 227 18.35 19.68 -8.90
N ARG A 228 18.48 20.69 -9.79
CA ARG A 228 19.69 20.82 -10.61
C ARG A 228 20.95 21.01 -9.74
N LYS A 229 20.90 21.90 -8.75
CA LYS A 229 22.02 22.16 -7.86
C LYS A 229 22.36 20.96 -7.00
N ALA A 230 21.35 20.30 -6.41
CA ALA A 230 21.52 19.08 -5.63
C ALA A 230 22.21 17.99 -6.45
N ALA A 231 21.70 17.70 -7.65
CA ALA A 231 22.25 16.69 -8.55
C ALA A 231 23.70 17.02 -8.96
N THR A 232 24.01 18.29 -9.30
CA THR A 232 25.37 18.71 -9.66
C THR A 232 26.35 18.57 -8.51
N LYS A 233 25.90 18.85 -7.27
CA LYS A 233 26.71 18.80 -6.06
C LYS A 233 26.98 17.36 -5.57
N SER A 234 25.95 16.53 -5.55
CA SER A 234 25.99 15.23 -4.88
C SER A 234 26.11 14.02 -5.82
N ALA A 235 25.78 14.21 -7.09
CA ALA A 235 25.93 13.19 -8.13
C ALA A 235 26.57 13.80 -9.40
N PRO A 236 27.82 14.34 -9.31
CA PRO A 236 28.45 15.08 -10.43
C PRO A 236 28.70 14.22 -11.68
N HIS A 237 28.74 12.88 -11.52
CA HIS A 237 28.91 11.94 -12.62
C HIS A 237 27.58 11.54 -13.28
N ALA A 238 26.45 11.84 -12.65
CA ALA A 238 25.16 11.49 -13.18
C ALA A 238 24.74 12.42 -14.33
N GLN A 239 24.24 11.84 -15.40
CA GLN A 239 23.68 12.60 -16.51
C GLN A 239 22.33 13.19 -16.09
N GLN A 240 22.19 14.53 -16.14
CA GLN A 240 20.93 15.19 -15.86
C GLN A 240 20.07 15.30 -17.12
N VAL A 241 18.84 14.82 -17.08
CA VAL A 241 17.87 14.84 -18.18
C VAL A 241 16.64 15.63 -17.73
N LEU A 242 16.10 16.44 -18.63
CA LEU A 242 14.83 17.16 -18.36
C LEU A 242 13.64 16.24 -18.59
N ASP A 243 12.68 16.26 -17.68
CA ASP A 243 11.44 15.53 -17.83
C ASP A 243 10.66 16.03 -19.06
N ARG A 244 10.36 15.09 -19.96
CA ARG A 244 9.66 15.35 -21.23
C ARG A 244 8.27 15.95 -21.01
N TRP A 245 7.55 15.52 -19.99
CA TRP A 245 6.20 16.02 -19.70
C TRP A 245 6.24 17.52 -19.36
N HIS A 246 7.17 17.95 -18.50
CA HIS A 246 7.36 19.36 -18.14
C HIS A 246 7.79 20.21 -19.35
N VAL A 247 8.60 19.67 -20.25
CA VAL A 247 8.99 20.37 -21.48
C VAL A 247 7.77 20.57 -22.40
N LEU A 248 6.97 19.52 -22.61
CA LEU A 248 5.76 19.60 -23.44
C LEU A 248 4.68 20.50 -22.83
N LYS A 249 4.49 20.45 -21.52
CA LYS A 249 3.58 21.33 -20.80
C LYS A 249 3.93 22.80 -21.00
N ASN A 250 5.20 23.14 -20.77
CA ASN A 250 5.69 24.52 -20.94
C ASN A 250 5.53 25.00 -22.40
N LEU A 251 5.80 24.12 -23.36
CA LEU A 251 5.56 24.45 -24.78
C LEU A 251 4.08 24.72 -25.05
N GLY A 252 3.20 23.88 -24.53
CA GLY A 252 1.76 24.04 -24.62
C GLY A 252 1.28 25.39 -24.02
N GLU A 253 1.81 25.76 -22.85
CA GLU A 253 1.50 27.03 -22.20
C GLU A 253 1.96 28.25 -23.03
N VAL A 254 3.15 28.16 -23.64
CA VAL A 254 3.66 29.22 -24.53
C VAL A 254 2.77 29.34 -25.77
N ILE A 255 2.42 28.22 -26.41
CA ILE A 255 1.52 28.20 -27.56
C ILE A 255 0.16 28.80 -27.17
N GLN A 256 -0.42 28.38 -26.04
CA GLN A 256 -1.70 28.90 -25.56
C GLN A 256 -1.65 30.41 -25.33
N LYS A 257 -0.60 30.93 -24.69
CA LYS A 257 -0.42 32.38 -24.47
C LYS A 257 -0.30 33.12 -25.80
N THR A 258 0.47 32.60 -26.76
CA THR A 258 0.63 33.21 -28.06
C THR A 258 -0.71 33.23 -28.82
N LEU A 259 -1.45 32.12 -28.85
CA LEU A 259 -2.74 32.05 -29.49
C LEU A 259 -3.79 33.03 -28.84
N ALA A 260 -3.73 33.14 -27.50
CA ALA A 260 -4.59 34.07 -26.76
C ALA A 260 -4.36 35.55 -27.15
N GLN A 261 -3.10 35.93 -27.44
CA GLN A 261 -2.75 37.28 -27.91
C GLN A 261 -3.31 37.60 -29.31
N HIS A 262 -3.57 36.56 -30.12
CA HIS A 262 -4.06 36.67 -31.49
C HIS A 262 -5.50 36.17 -31.67
N ILE A 263 -6.27 36.11 -30.58
CA ILE A 263 -7.63 35.50 -30.60
C ILE A 263 -8.55 36.09 -31.60
N ASP A 264 -8.50 37.42 -31.83
CA ASP A 264 -9.40 38.11 -32.79
C ASP A 264 -9.03 37.76 -34.23
N VAL A 265 -7.76 37.64 -34.56
CA VAL A 265 -7.31 37.20 -35.89
C VAL A 265 -7.72 35.73 -36.13
N LEU A 266 -7.60 34.88 -35.14
CA LEU A 266 -8.01 33.47 -35.20
C LEU A 266 -9.54 33.34 -35.39
N ARG A 267 -10.34 34.20 -34.72
CA ARG A 267 -11.77 34.23 -34.90
C ARG A 267 -12.18 34.65 -36.30
N GLN A 268 -11.54 35.69 -36.84
CA GLN A 268 -11.78 36.15 -38.23
C GLN A 268 -11.40 35.07 -39.25
N ALA A 269 -10.23 34.44 -39.09
CA ALA A 269 -9.84 33.33 -39.96
C ALA A 269 -10.80 32.13 -39.89
N GLY A 270 -11.28 31.78 -38.69
CA GLY A 270 -12.24 30.69 -38.48
C GLY A 270 -13.62 31.02 -39.09
N GLN A 271 -14.03 32.28 -39.13
CA GLN A 271 -15.26 32.71 -39.83
C GLN A 271 -15.12 32.61 -41.35
N GLN A 272 -13.95 33.03 -41.88
CA GLN A 272 -13.66 32.92 -43.31
C GLN A 272 -13.67 31.47 -43.79
N VAL A 273 -13.02 30.55 -43.07
CA VAL A 273 -13.02 29.11 -43.39
C VAL A 273 -14.42 28.52 -43.40
N LYS A 274 -15.31 28.96 -42.48
CA LYS A 274 -16.72 28.53 -42.50
C LYS A 274 -17.47 29.04 -43.74
N ILE A 275 -17.23 30.29 -44.16
CA ILE A 275 -17.83 30.87 -45.35
C ILE A 275 -17.37 30.13 -46.61
N ASP A 276 -16.05 29.89 -46.71
CA ASP A 276 -15.47 29.19 -47.86
C ASP A 276 -15.95 27.73 -47.94
N SER A 277 -16.09 27.04 -46.83
CA SER A 277 -16.64 25.68 -46.80
C SER A 277 -18.11 25.59 -47.15
N GLN A 278 -18.90 26.60 -46.82
CA GLN A 278 -20.31 26.69 -47.25
C GLN A 278 -20.44 27.01 -48.73
N GLN A 279 -19.54 27.81 -49.28
CA GLN A 279 -19.53 28.12 -50.74
C GLN A 279 -19.10 26.91 -51.56
N THR A 280 -18.16 26.09 -51.07
CA THR A 280 -17.71 24.88 -51.76
C THR A 280 -18.76 23.76 -51.74
N SER A 281 -19.67 23.74 -50.78
CA SER A 281 -20.74 22.74 -50.70
C SER A 281 -21.94 23.05 -51.66
N PHE A 282 -21.96 24.22 -52.29
CA PHE A 282 -23.01 24.63 -53.24
C PHE A 282 -22.60 24.55 -54.72
N ALA A 283 -21.45 23.97 -55.06
CA ALA A 283 -21.15 23.65 -56.45
C ALA A 283 -22.01 22.45 -56.87
N PRO A 284 -22.95 22.61 -57.82
CA PRO A 284 -23.76 21.48 -58.28
C PRO A 284 -22.84 20.48 -58.98
N THR A 285 -22.89 19.23 -58.57
CA THR A 285 -22.24 18.12 -59.26
C THR A 285 -22.94 17.96 -60.62
N GLU A 286 -22.29 18.41 -61.67
CA GLU A 286 -22.74 18.13 -63.04
C GLU A 286 -22.61 16.60 -63.26
N SER A 287 -23.78 15.96 -63.39
CA SER A 287 -23.80 14.54 -63.77
C SER A 287 -23.74 14.43 -65.29
N VAL A 288 -22.74 13.70 -65.76
CA VAL A 288 -22.62 13.37 -67.21
C VAL A 288 -23.48 12.14 -67.48
N SER A 289 -24.45 12.28 -68.41
CA SER A 289 -25.25 11.14 -68.90
C SER A 289 -24.38 10.18 -69.73
N PRO A 290 -24.79 8.92 -69.90
CA PRO A 290 -24.03 7.91 -70.67
C PRO A 290 -23.79 8.34 -72.15
N ASP A 291 -24.51 9.34 -72.67
CA ASP A 291 -24.36 9.86 -74.03
C ASP A 291 -23.52 11.14 -74.12
N GLY A 292 -22.77 11.51 -73.05
CA GLY A 292 -21.81 12.62 -73.10
C GLY A 292 -22.43 14.03 -73.07
N LYS A 293 -23.72 14.19 -72.73
CA LYS A 293 -24.37 15.51 -72.60
C LYS A 293 -24.52 15.90 -71.13
N LEU A 294 -24.13 17.15 -70.82
CA LEU A 294 -24.34 17.79 -69.50
C LEU A 294 -25.82 18.02 -69.26
N VAL A 295 -26.38 17.47 -68.18
CA VAL A 295 -27.80 17.69 -67.76
C VAL A 295 -27.75 18.39 -66.42
N PRO A 296 -28.41 19.51 -66.22
CA PRO A 296 -28.58 20.22 -64.97
C PRO A 296 -29.43 19.40 -64.03
N SER A 297 -28.92 19.19 -62.76
CA SER A 297 -29.66 18.50 -61.67
C SER A 297 -30.94 19.31 -61.32
N PRO A 298 -32.08 18.65 -61.03
CA PRO A 298 -33.26 19.31 -60.57
C PRO A 298 -33.09 19.87 -59.16
N ALA A 299 -33.47 21.14 -58.97
CA ALA A 299 -33.54 21.78 -57.66
C ALA A 299 -34.62 21.08 -56.80
N THR A 300 -34.20 20.61 -55.62
CA THR A 300 -35.07 20.27 -54.48
C THR A 300 -34.88 21.28 -53.40
#